data_9fada418a816520c8027bcd347d2406c
#
_entry.id   9fada418a816520c8027bcd347d2406c
#
_cell.length_a   1.000
_cell.length_b   1.000
_cell.length_c   1.000
_cell.angle_alpha   90.00
_cell.angle_beta   90.00
_cell.angle_gamma   90.00
#
_symmetry.space_group_name_H-M   'P 1'
#
loop_
_entity.id
_entity.type
_entity.pdbx_description
1 polymer ?
#
loop_
_entity_poly.entity_id
_entity_poly.type
_entity_poly.pdbx_seq_one_letter_code
_entity_poly.pdbx_strand_id
1 'polypeptide(L)'
;RPPSESNSLLIRVTRGCHWNKCYFCGLYKSMRFSMRPIDETIEDIRRQAQLNRGKKITSCFLQDGDALVLKTDYLLRILNAINQNFPDMQYITSYARADSITRKNPAELKALRQAGLNHLYSGMETGSDRILKLINKGFDADTVVRSGCMAKDADMILSEFILLGIGGKELSEENAAQTAKALNIIQPDFIRVHATGIKPESKLGEFVRDGSFTLQSEEEIVIEQKLFLQQLHEMDSYYVNEHIVNLLLEVRGNLRTEKQEMLSTIDRFL
;
A
#
# COMPACT_ATOMS: atom_id res chain seq x y z
N ARG A 1 -3.02 9.90 0.91
CA ARG A 1 -3.99 8.85 1.28
C ARG A 1 -4.58 8.22 0.02
N PRO A 2 -5.03 6.96 0.08
CA PRO A 2 -5.79 6.35 -1.02
C PRO A 2 -7.13 7.08 -1.25
N PRO A 3 -7.72 7.02 -2.48
CA PRO A 3 -9.03 7.62 -2.75
C PRO A 3 -10.14 7.14 -1.82
N SER A 4 -10.10 5.86 -1.41
CA SER A 4 -11.02 5.27 -0.43
C SER A 4 -11.03 5.98 0.92
N GLU A 5 -9.97 6.70 1.27
CA GLU A 5 -9.81 7.46 2.51
C GLU A 5 -10.14 8.96 2.34
N SER A 6 -10.78 9.35 1.22
CA SER A 6 -11.05 10.76 0.92
C SER A 6 -11.82 11.51 2.02
N ASN A 7 -12.71 10.81 2.71
CA ASN A 7 -13.55 11.35 3.79
C ASN A 7 -12.99 11.14 5.20
N SER A 8 -11.87 10.42 5.33
CA SER A 8 -11.27 10.12 6.64
C SER A 8 -10.64 11.37 7.26
N LEU A 9 -10.81 11.52 8.56
CA LEU A 9 -10.05 12.47 9.36
C LEU A 9 -8.55 12.22 9.17
N LEU A 10 -7.76 13.26 8.97
CA LEU A 10 -6.32 13.13 8.77
C LEU A 10 -5.57 13.53 10.03
N ILE A 11 -4.83 12.59 10.60
CA ILE A 11 -3.92 12.84 11.72
C ILE A 11 -2.49 12.52 11.26
N ARG A 12 -1.66 13.55 11.19
CA ARG A 12 -0.27 13.39 10.79
C ARG A 12 0.57 12.96 11.99
N VAL A 13 1.20 11.78 11.90
CA VAL A 13 2.05 11.20 12.94
C VAL A 13 3.54 11.22 12.56
N THR A 14 3.82 11.22 11.25
CA THR A 14 5.17 11.42 10.69
C THR A 14 5.14 12.50 9.62
N ARG A 15 6.31 13.01 9.22
CA ARG A 15 6.48 13.85 8.04
C ARG A 15 7.32 13.08 7.03
N GLY A 16 6.78 12.86 5.83
CA GLY A 16 7.47 12.15 4.76
C GLY A 16 7.51 10.63 4.94
N CYS A 17 8.46 10.01 4.26
CA CYS A 17 8.71 8.56 4.29
C CYS A 17 10.11 8.31 4.86
N HIS A 18 10.23 7.39 5.83
CA HIS A 18 11.52 7.12 6.49
C HIS A 18 12.57 6.51 5.55
N TRP A 19 12.14 5.74 4.56
CA TRP A 19 13.03 5.20 3.54
C TRP A 19 13.37 6.24 2.46
N ASN A 20 12.35 6.79 1.81
CA ASN A 20 12.41 7.86 0.79
C ASN A 20 13.48 7.70 -0.32
N LYS A 21 13.93 6.45 -0.60
CA LYS A 21 15.00 6.13 -1.56
C LYS A 21 14.50 5.34 -2.79
N CYS A 22 13.20 4.99 -2.86
CA CYS A 22 12.65 4.29 -4.01
C CYS A 22 12.84 5.12 -5.28
N TYR A 23 13.32 4.48 -6.36
CA TYR A 23 13.70 5.17 -7.61
C TYR A 23 12.51 5.64 -8.44
N PHE A 24 11.34 5.02 -8.27
CA PHE A 24 10.11 5.42 -8.96
C PHE A 24 9.30 6.48 -8.19
N CYS A 25 9.44 6.55 -6.87
CA CYS A 25 8.58 7.37 -6.01
C CYS A 25 9.09 8.82 -5.91
N GLY A 26 8.21 9.78 -6.20
CA GLY A 26 8.48 11.21 -6.10
C GLY A 26 7.77 11.93 -4.94
N LEU A 27 6.95 11.21 -4.12
CA LEU A 27 6.01 11.85 -3.19
C LEU A 27 6.68 12.68 -2.08
N TYR A 28 7.82 12.25 -1.57
CA TYR A 28 8.46 12.87 -0.41
C TYR A 28 9.92 13.30 -0.65
N LYS A 29 10.37 13.37 -1.92
CA LYS A 29 11.79 13.67 -2.24
C LYS A 29 12.27 15.03 -1.71
N SER A 30 11.38 16.02 -1.65
CA SER A 30 11.67 17.35 -1.11
C SER A 30 11.51 17.46 0.40
N MET A 31 11.11 16.38 1.09
CA MET A 31 10.78 16.40 2.52
C MET A 31 11.77 15.52 3.31
N ARG A 32 12.40 16.10 4.32
CA ARG A 32 13.18 15.33 5.29
C ARG A 32 12.22 14.57 6.22
N PHE A 33 12.46 13.26 6.37
CA PHE A 33 11.68 12.46 7.31
C PHE A 33 11.85 12.95 8.75
N SER A 34 10.75 13.03 9.49
CA SER A 34 10.74 13.24 10.93
C SER A 34 9.51 12.60 11.58
N MET A 35 9.67 12.12 12.80
CA MET A 35 8.55 11.74 13.66
C MET A 35 8.02 13.01 14.32
N ARG A 36 6.71 13.17 14.40
CA ARG A 36 6.14 14.31 15.12
C ARG A 36 6.21 14.07 16.62
N PRO A 37 6.49 15.09 17.44
CA PRO A 37 6.35 14.96 18.89
C PRO A 37 4.94 14.51 19.27
N ILE A 38 4.86 13.60 20.25
CA ILE A 38 3.57 12.99 20.61
C ILE A 38 2.59 14.03 21.16
N ASP A 39 3.07 14.99 21.94
CA ASP A 39 2.22 16.00 22.54
C ASP A 39 1.63 16.94 21.49
N GLU A 40 2.40 17.30 20.44
CA GLU A 40 1.88 18.02 19.28
C GLU A 40 0.79 17.23 18.54
N THR A 41 0.99 15.92 18.39
CA THR A 41 0.03 15.05 17.70
C THR A 41 -1.26 14.93 18.52
N ILE A 42 -1.16 14.79 19.84
CA ILE A 42 -2.33 14.73 20.73
C ILE A 42 -3.07 16.08 20.74
N GLU A 43 -2.36 17.19 20.73
CA GLU A 43 -2.98 18.51 20.67
C GLU A 43 -3.72 18.72 19.34
N ASP A 44 -3.15 18.28 18.20
CA ASP A 44 -3.84 18.29 16.93
C ASP A 44 -5.13 17.44 16.95
N ILE A 45 -5.10 16.28 17.60
CA ILE A 45 -6.30 15.43 17.75
C ILE A 45 -7.40 16.18 18.52
N ARG A 46 -7.06 16.81 19.65
CA ARG A 46 -7.99 17.61 20.45
C ARG A 46 -8.55 18.79 19.66
N ARG A 47 -7.70 19.48 18.92
CA ARG A 47 -8.10 20.62 18.06
C ARG A 47 -9.03 20.14 16.95
N GLN A 48 -8.74 19.02 16.31
CA GLN A 48 -9.63 18.43 15.30
C GLN A 48 -10.99 18.03 15.89
N ALA A 49 -11.04 17.52 17.11
CA ALA A 49 -12.29 17.22 17.79
C ALA A 49 -13.13 18.48 18.05
N GLN A 50 -12.49 19.59 18.44
CA GLN A 50 -13.18 20.86 18.62
C GLN A 50 -13.73 21.41 17.29
N LEU A 51 -12.94 21.38 16.22
CA LEU A 51 -13.33 21.85 14.89
C LEU A 51 -14.46 21.01 14.25
N ASN A 52 -14.57 19.75 14.63
CA ASN A 52 -15.58 18.82 14.15
C ASN A 52 -16.70 18.54 15.17
N ARG A 53 -16.84 19.40 16.19
CA ARG A 53 -17.92 19.25 17.19
C ARG A 53 -19.30 19.16 16.52
N GLY A 54 -20.07 18.15 16.88
CA GLY A 54 -21.38 17.88 16.31
C GLY A 54 -21.39 17.12 14.99
N LYS A 55 -20.22 16.80 14.43
CA LYS A 55 -20.11 15.93 13.26
C LYS A 55 -19.78 14.51 13.69
N LYS A 56 -20.38 13.53 13.01
CA LYS A 56 -20.07 12.12 13.20
C LYS A 56 -18.82 11.79 12.39
N ILE A 57 -17.68 11.57 13.08
CA ILE A 57 -16.41 11.16 12.47
C ILE A 57 -16.20 9.67 12.75
N THR A 58 -16.24 8.85 11.71
CA THR A 58 -16.18 7.39 11.81
C THR A 58 -14.88 6.77 11.32
N SER A 59 -14.05 7.55 10.60
CA SER A 59 -12.79 7.05 10.05
C SER A 59 -11.65 8.06 10.20
N CYS A 60 -10.45 7.55 10.40
CA CYS A 60 -9.22 8.33 10.52
C CYS A 60 -8.08 7.68 9.76
N PHE A 61 -7.32 8.47 9.02
CA PHE A 61 -6.10 8.04 8.33
C PHE A 61 -4.86 8.65 9.00
N LEU A 62 -3.94 7.80 9.48
CA LEU A 62 -2.67 8.23 10.05
C LEU A 62 -1.66 8.52 8.93
N GLN A 63 -1.21 9.76 8.82
CA GLN A 63 -0.25 10.24 7.83
C GLN A 63 1.19 10.27 8.41
N ASP A 64 2.28 10.27 7.60
CA ASP A 64 2.34 10.31 6.15
C ASP A 64 2.63 8.93 5.55
N GLY A 65 3.86 8.68 5.13
CA GLY A 65 4.21 7.53 4.27
C GLY A 65 4.38 6.19 4.98
N ASP A 66 4.50 6.19 6.32
CA ASP A 66 4.61 4.97 7.13
C ASP A 66 4.44 5.29 8.62
N ALA A 67 3.28 5.00 9.18
CA ALA A 67 3.02 5.22 10.59
C ALA A 67 3.65 4.10 11.47
N LEU A 68 3.82 2.88 10.94
CA LEU A 68 4.31 1.74 11.70
C LEU A 68 5.81 1.81 12.04
N VAL A 69 6.56 2.76 11.45
CA VAL A 69 7.93 3.06 11.87
C VAL A 69 8.01 3.57 13.31
N LEU A 70 6.92 4.14 13.83
CA LEU A 70 6.83 4.61 15.22
C LEU A 70 6.83 3.43 16.20
N LYS A 71 7.35 3.67 17.43
CA LYS A 71 7.26 2.68 18.50
C LYS A 71 5.81 2.37 18.84
N THR A 72 5.54 1.14 19.25
CA THR A 72 4.19 0.66 19.55
C THR A 72 3.51 1.48 20.64
N ASP A 73 4.22 1.78 21.74
CA ASP A 73 3.68 2.62 22.84
C ASP A 73 3.26 4.01 22.35
N TYR A 74 4.03 4.57 21.41
CA TYR A 74 3.70 5.86 20.80
C TYR A 74 2.40 5.79 20.01
N LEU A 75 2.27 4.77 19.16
CA LEU A 75 1.05 4.54 18.38
C LEU A 75 -0.16 4.28 19.29
N LEU A 76 -0.02 3.46 20.32
CA LEU A 76 -1.10 3.18 21.29
C LEU A 76 -1.60 4.46 21.98
N ARG A 77 -0.71 5.37 22.36
CA ARG A 77 -1.12 6.67 22.93
C ARG A 77 -1.91 7.52 21.94
N ILE A 78 -1.51 7.52 20.65
CA ILE A 78 -2.22 8.25 19.60
C ILE A 78 -3.61 7.62 19.35
N LEU A 79 -3.69 6.29 19.20
CA LEU A 79 -4.94 5.57 18.98
C LEU A 79 -5.92 5.80 20.12
N ASN A 80 -5.45 5.72 21.38
CA ASN A 80 -6.25 6.04 22.55
C ASN A 80 -6.75 7.49 22.54
N ALA A 81 -5.90 8.45 22.18
CA ALA A 81 -6.31 9.86 22.08
C ALA A 81 -7.37 10.05 20.99
N ILE A 82 -7.27 9.38 19.86
CA ILE A 82 -8.28 9.42 18.79
C ILE A 82 -9.62 8.87 19.31
N ASN A 83 -9.61 7.68 19.89
CA ASN A 83 -10.84 7.03 20.40
C ASN A 83 -11.51 7.84 21.51
N GLN A 84 -10.74 8.49 22.39
CA GLN A 84 -11.27 9.36 23.46
C GLN A 84 -11.91 10.64 22.91
N ASN A 85 -11.41 11.19 21.82
CA ASN A 85 -11.87 12.45 21.25
C ASN A 85 -12.92 12.28 20.13
N PHE A 86 -13.03 11.08 19.56
CA PHE A 86 -13.96 10.74 18.50
C PHE A 86 -14.70 9.43 18.85
N PRO A 87 -15.77 9.49 19.67
CA PRO A 87 -16.46 8.31 20.21
C PRO A 87 -17.14 7.44 19.12
N ASP A 88 -17.43 8.01 17.95
CA ASP A 88 -18.00 7.30 16.81
C ASP A 88 -16.94 6.63 15.90
N MET A 89 -15.65 6.67 16.27
CA MET A 89 -14.57 6.12 15.47
C MET A 89 -14.74 4.61 15.27
N GLN A 90 -14.76 4.18 14.01
CA GLN A 90 -14.91 2.76 13.62
C GLN A 90 -13.65 2.21 12.95
N TYR A 91 -12.97 3.06 12.16
CA TYR A 91 -11.82 2.65 11.36
C TYR A 91 -10.67 3.64 11.52
N ILE A 92 -9.51 3.13 11.94
CA ILE A 92 -8.25 3.86 11.86
C ILE A 92 -7.33 3.10 10.93
N THR A 93 -6.81 3.79 9.94
CA THR A 93 -6.05 3.21 8.84
C THR A 93 -4.73 3.93 8.66
N SER A 94 -3.74 3.30 8.05
CA SER A 94 -2.47 3.95 7.73
C SER A 94 -1.73 3.29 6.57
N TYR A 95 -0.81 4.03 5.95
CA TYR A 95 0.25 3.39 5.20
C TYR A 95 1.23 2.70 6.12
N ALA A 96 1.75 1.56 5.67
CA ALA A 96 2.80 0.80 6.33
C ALA A 96 3.76 0.23 5.30
N ARG A 97 5.06 0.24 5.62
CA ARG A 97 6.06 -0.47 4.83
C ARG A 97 6.26 -1.88 5.40
N ALA A 98 6.56 -2.84 4.53
CA ALA A 98 6.79 -4.23 4.94
C ALA A 98 7.88 -4.34 6.03
N ASP A 99 8.99 -3.62 5.89
CA ASP A 99 10.07 -3.61 6.87
C ASP A 99 9.66 -2.97 8.22
N SER A 100 8.68 -2.08 8.26
CA SER A 100 8.16 -1.53 9.52
C SER A 100 7.17 -2.47 10.21
N ILE A 101 6.37 -3.21 9.44
CA ILE A 101 5.50 -4.25 9.98
C ILE A 101 6.34 -5.37 10.61
N THR A 102 7.37 -5.87 9.90
CA THR A 102 8.23 -6.98 10.39
C THR A 102 9.11 -6.62 11.58
N ARG A 103 9.28 -5.34 11.89
CA ARG A 103 9.95 -4.87 13.14
C ARG A 103 9.06 -4.98 14.38
N LYS A 104 7.75 -5.15 14.21
CA LYS A 104 6.80 -5.40 15.30
C LYS A 104 6.77 -6.89 15.61
N ASN A 105 6.57 -7.24 16.87
CA ASN A 105 6.25 -8.61 17.23
C ASN A 105 4.73 -8.85 17.13
N PRO A 106 4.26 -10.13 17.13
CA PRO A 106 2.83 -10.44 17.01
C PRO A 106 1.95 -9.80 18.09
N ALA A 107 2.45 -9.69 19.32
CA ALA A 107 1.70 -9.08 20.43
C ALA A 107 1.52 -7.57 20.22
N GLU A 108 2.53 -6.88 19.68
CA GLU A 108 2.45 -5.46 19.32
C GLU A 108 1.42 -5.20 18.22
N LEU A 109 1.41 -6.00 17.16
CA LEU A 109 0.42 -5.87 16.09
C LEU A 109 -1.01 -6.11 16.61
N LYS A 110 -1.22 -7.14 17.41
CA LYS A 110 -2.50 -7.40 18.06
C LYS A 110 -2.93 -6.27 18.98
N ALA A 111 -2.02 -5.69 19.76
CA ALA A 111 -2.32 -4.54 20.62
C ALA A 111 -2.73 -3.31 19.80
N LEU A 112 -2.05 -3.03 18.68
CA LEU A 112 -2.43 -1.95 17.75
C LEU A 112 -3.80 -2.21 17.13
N ARG A 113 -4.08 -3.44 16.73
CA ARG A 113 -5.39 -3.84 16.20
C ARG A 113 -6.50 -3.63 17.23
N GLN A 114 -6.29 -4.07 18.47
CA GLN A 114 -7.25 -3.89 19.58
C GLN A 114 -7.46 -2.41 19.94
N ALA A 115 -6.43 -1.58 19.78
CA ALA A 115 -6.53 -0.13 19.97
C ALA A 115 -7.23 0.61 18.83
N GLY A 116 -7.64 -0.11 17.76
CA GLY A 116 -8.44 0.44 16.67
C GLY A 116 -7.69 0.67 15.36
N LEU A 117 -6.40 0.31 15.23
CA LEU A 117 -5.71 0.31 13.94
C LEU A 117 -6.21 -0.89 13.12
N ASN A 118 -7.18 -0.65 12.25
CA ASN A 118 -7.93 -1.70 11.59
C ASN A 118 -7.33 -2.15 10.26
N HIS A 119 -6.76 -1.20 9.49
CA HIS A 119 -6.42 -1.43 8.10
C HIS A 119 -5.03 -0.87 7.77
N LEU A 120 -4.20 -1.70 7.18
CA LEU A 120 -2.89 -1.33 6.67
C LEU A 120 -2.90 -1.29 5.14
N TYR A 121 -2.40 -0.19 4.60
CA TYR A 121 -2.10 -0.04 3.19
C TYR A 121 -0.59 -0.22 3.00
N SER A 122 -0.18 -1.37 2.46
CA SER A 122 1.23 -1.72 2.27
C SER A 122 1.60 -1.64 0.79
N GLY A 123 2.74 -1.07 0.51
CA GLY A 123 3.28 -1.04 -0.85
C GLY A 123 4.31 -2.16 -1.01
N MET A 124 3.88 -3.34 -1.45
CA MET A 124 4.83 -4.38 -1.85
C MET A 124 5.49 -4.06 -3.19
N GLU A 125 4.76 -3.45 -4.11
CA GLU A 125 5.06 -3.08 -5.49
C GLU A 125 5.25 -4.29 -6.42
N THR A 126 6.02 -5.28 -6.00
CA THR A 126 6.34 -6.54 -6.71
C THR A 126 6.75 -7.62 -5.71
N GLY A 127 6.64 -8.88 -6.11
CA GLY A 127 7.18 -10.05 -5.39
C GLY A 127 8.56 -10.50 -5.90
N SER A 128 9.19 -9.77 -6.84
CA SER A 128 10.51 -10.10 -7.39
C SER A 128 11.62 -9.38 -6.64
N ASP A 129 12.57 -10.12 -6.07
CA ASP A 129 13.78 -9.56 -5.44
C ASP A 129 14.62 -8.74 -6.42
N ARG A 130 14.70 -9.18 -7.66
CA ARG A 130 15.43 -8.50 -8.71
C ARG A 130 14.83 -7.11 -8.98
N ILE A 131 13.50 -7.03 -9.07
CA ILE A 131 12.80 -5.77 -9.30
C ILE A 131 12.82 -4.90 -8.03
N LEU A 132 12.61 -5.46 -6.83
CA LEU A 132 12.73 -4.72 -5.56
C LEU A 132 14.10 -4.06 -5.43
N LYS A 133 15.18 -4.76 -5.83
CA LYS A 133 16.53 -4.21 -5.87
C LYS A 133 16.66 -3.13 -6.95
N LEU A 134 16.15 -3.37 -8.17
CA LEU A 134 16.17 -2.41 -9.28
C LEU A 134 15.55 -1.07 -8.88
N ILE A 135 14.40 -1.10 -8.21
CA ILE A 135 13.66 0.10 -7.78
C ILE A 135 14.12 0.65 -6.43
N ASN A 136 15.13 0.05 -5.82
CA ASN A 136 15.66 0.41 -4.50
C ASN A 136 14.56 0.47 -3.42
N LYS A 137 13.73 -0.57 -3.33
CA LYS A 137 12.62 -0.64 -2.37
C LYS A 137 13.10 -0.76 -0.92
N GLY A 138 14.28 -1.36 -0.70
CA GLY A 138 14.96 -1.45 0.60
C GLY A 138 14.59 -2.65 1.46
N PHE A 139 13.87 -3.60 0.90
CA PHE A 139 13.57 -4.92 1.47
C PHE A 139 13.40 -5.95 0.35
N ASP A 140 13.33 -7.22 0.68
CA ASP A 140 13.19 -8.36 -0.21
C ASP A 140 11.77 -8.95 -0.20
N ALA A 141 11.52 -9.91 -1.09
CA ALA A 141 10.23 -10.58 -1.22
C ALA A 141 9.86 -11.40 0.03
N ASP A 142 10.83 -11.98 0.74
CA ASP A 142 10.58 -12.67 2.01
C ASP A 142 10.02 -11.70 3.06
N THR A 143 10.59 -10.51 3.16
CA THR A 143 10.08 -9.44 4.03
C THR A 143 8.65 -9.04 3.66
N VAL A 144 8.32 -8.95 2.36
CA VAL A 144 6.95 -8.68 1.88
C VAL A 144 5.99 -9.77 2.36
N VAL A 145 6.29 -11.03 2.06
CA VAL A 145 5.44 -12.16 2.44
C VAL A 145 5.25 -12.23 3.96
N ARG A 146 6.36 -12.16 4.71
CA ARG A 146 6.32 -12.19 6.17
C ARG A 146 5.48 -11.05 6.76
N SER A 147 5.64 -9.83 6.25
CA SER A 147 4.86 -8.68 6.72
C SER A 147 3.37 -8.83 6.49
N GLY A 148 2.99 -9.33 5.30
CA GLY A 148 1.60 -9.58 4.97
C GLY A 148 0.96 -10.65 5.86
N CYS A 149 1.63 -11.80 6.04
CA CYS A 149 1.18 -12.84 6.96
C CYS A 149 1.05 -12.32 8.40
N MET A 150 2.03 -11.57 8.91
CA MET A 150 1.97 -10.98 10.25
C MET A 150 0.80 -10.02 10.44
N ALA A 151 0.47 -9.21 9.43
CA ALA A 151 -0.69 -8.32 9.47
C ALA A 151 -2.01 -9.12 9.50
N LYS A 152 -2.12 -10.16 8.68
CA LYS A 152 -3.29 -11.05 8.65
C LYS A 152 -3.44 -11.85 9.95
N ASP A 153 -2.35 -12.38 10.53
CA ASP A 153 -2.34 -13.08 11.81
C ASP A 153 -2.74 -12.19 13.00
N ALA A 154 -2.65 -10.87 12.83
CA ALA A 154 -3.11 -9.88 13.79
C ALA A 154 -4.55 -9.40 13.54
N ASP A 155 -5.30 -10.06 12.65
CA ASP A 155 -6.67 -9.70 12.23
C ASP A 155 -6.79 -8.28 11.64
N MET A 156 -5.72 -7.76 11.04
CA MET A 156 -5.75 -6.49 10.34
C MET A 156 -6.26 -6.68 8.90
N ILE A 157 -7.09 -5.77 8.44
CA ILE A 157 -7.42 -5.65 7.02
C ILE A 157 -6.14 -5.21 6.30
N LEU A 158 -5.76 -5.92 5.24
CA LEU A 158 -4.55 -5.64 4.47
C LEU A 158 -4.87 -5.28 3.03
N SER A 159 -4.42 -4.12 2.59
CA SER A 159 -4.33 -3.74 1.18
C SER A 159 -2.88 -3.79 0.73
N GLU A 160 -2.56 -4.60 -0.27
CA GLU A 160 -1.25 -4.59 -0.92
C GLU A 160 -1.32 -3.81 -2.24
N PHE A 161 -0.47 -2.78 -2.37
CA PHE A 161 -0.27 -2.11 -3.64
C PHE A 161 0.76 -2.84 -4.48
N ILE A 162 0.42 -3.08 -5.75
CA ILE A 162 1.32 -3.65 -6.76
C ILE A 162 1.44 -2.69 -7.94
N LEU A 163 2.57 -2.78 -8.64
CA LEU A 163 2.85 -1.96 -9.81
C LEU A 163 3.03 -2.83 -11.06
N LEU A 164 2.10 -2.73 -12.01
CA LEU A 164 2.27 -3.29 -13.35
C LEU A 164 3.29 -2.43 -14.11
N GLY A 165 4.14 -3.06 -14.87
CA GLY A 165 5.18 -2.38 -15.66
C GLY A 165 6.41 -1.95 -14.87
N ILE A 166 6.49 -2.20 -13.58
CA ILE A 166 7.62 -1.77 -12.74
C ILE A 166 8.92 -2.53 -13.04
N GLY A 167 8.83 -3.68 -13.69
CA GLY A 167 9.97 -4.46 -14.18
C GLY A 167 10.47 -4.04 -15.57
N GLY A 168 9.77 -3.13 -16.25
CA GLY A 168 10.02 -2.86 -17.66
C GLY A 168 9.67 -4.06 -18.54
N LYS A 169 10.03 -4.00 -19.84
CA LYS A 169 9.80 -5.10 -20.78
C LYS A 169 10.52 -6.39 -20.35
N GLU A 170 11.76 -6.25 -19.90
CA GLU A 170 12.67 -7.37 -19.66
C GLU A 170 12.26 -8.24 -18.45
N LEU A 171 11.51 -7.69 -17.49
CA LEU A 171 11.11 -8.36 -16.27
C LEU A 171 9.60 -8.47 -16.09
N SER A 172 8.82 -8.24 -17.13
CA SER A 172 7.36 -8.24 -17.09
C SER A 172 6.78 -9.59 -16.62
N GLU A 173 7.19 -10.70 -17.23
CA GLU A 173 6.76 -12.04 -16.82
C GLU A 173 7.20 -12.38 -15.38
N GLU A 174 8.42 -11.98 -15.01
CA GLU A 174 8.94 -12.17 -13.65
C GLU A 174 8.11 -11.37 -12.64
N ASN A 175 7.77 -10.11 -12.98
CA ASN A 175 6.90 -9.29 -12.13
C ASN A 175 5.54 -9.95 -11.89
N ALA A 176 4.87 -10.37 -12.96
CA ALA A 176 3.59 -11.06 -12.88
C ALA A 176 3.67 -12.33 -12.00
N ALA A 177 4.65 -13.21 -12.30
CA ALA A 177 4.77 -14.51 -11.66
C ALA A 177 5.14 -14.40 -10.17
N GLN A 178 6.19 -13.63 -9.83
CA GLN A 178 6.67 -13.54 -8.45
C GLN A 178 5.70 -12.74 -7.57
N THR A 179 5.02 -11.74 -8.13
CA THR A 179 4.00 -10.97 -7.42
C THR A 179 2.78 -11.82 -7.10
N ALA A 180 2.28 -12.61 -8.08
CA ALA A 180 1.20 -13.56 -7.83
C ALA A 180 1.58 -14.61 -6.79
N LYS A 181 2.80 -15.17 -6.87
CA LYS A 181 3.32 -16.14 -5.89
C LYS A 181 3.31 -15.57 -4.46
N ALA A 182 3.77 -14.35 -4.26
CA ALA A 182 3.77 -13.71 -2.95
C ALA A 182 2.34 -13.48 -2.43
N LEU A 183 1.44 -12.97 -3.28
CA LEU A 183 0.05 -12.71 -2.89
C LEU A 183 -0.76 -13.98 -2.64
N ASN A 184 -0.47 -15.07 -3.33
CA ASN A 184 -1.08 -16.39 -3.07
C ASN A 184 -0.74 -16.92 -1.66
N ILE A 185 0.40 -16.51 -1.09
CA ILE A 185 0.77 -16.84 0.30
C ILE A 185 0.11 -15.87 1.28
N ILE A 186 0.16 -14.56 1.00
CA ILE A 186 -0.33 -13.51 1.90
C ILE A 186 -1.86 -13.52 2.01
N GLN A 187 -2.55 -13.70 0.88
CA GLN A 187 -4.02 -13.60 0.75
C GLN A 187 -4.57 -12.29 1.39
N PRO A 188 -4.13 -11.12 0.90
CA PRO A 188 -4.59 -9.85 1.44
C PRO A 188 -6.08 -9.64 1.17
N ASP A 189 -6.75 -8.77 1.91
CA ASP A 189 -8.17 -8.44 1.68
C ASP A 189 -8.35 -7.65 0.37
N PHE A 190 -7.38 -6.81 0.02
CA PHE A 190 -7.40 -6.01 -1.21
C PHE A 190 -6.05 -6.08 -1.93
N ILE A 191 -6.09 -6.33 -3.23
CA ILE A 191 -4.95 -6.18 -4.14
C ILE A 191 -5.20 -4.91 -4.95
N ARG A 192 -4.42 -3.86 -4.67
CA ARG A 192 -4.56 -2.55 -5.33
C ARG A 192 -3.53 -2.40 -6.43
N VAL A 193 -4.01 -2.38 -7.64
CA VAL A 193 -3.17 -2.35 -8.83
C VAL A 193 -2.97 -0.93 -9.33
N HIS A 194 -1.73 -0.57 -9.60
CA HIS A 194 -1.39 0.66 -10.32
C HIS A 194 -0.49 0.34 -11.51
N ALA A 195 -0.75 0.96 -12.65
CA ALA A 195 0.22 1.00 -13.73
C ALA A 195 1.37 1.93 -13.34
N THR A 196 2.59 1.56 -13.71
CA THR A 196 3.79 2.32 -13.35
C THR A 196 3.85 3.63 -14.13
N GLY A 197 3.60 4.75 -13.44
CA GLY A 197 3.84 6.09 -13.98
C GLY A 197 5.26 6.55 -13.62
N ILE A 198 6.17 6.59 -14.57
CA ILE A 198 7.55 7.01 -14.33
C ILE A 198 7.68 8.51 -14.53
N LYS A 199 8.06 9.21 -13.45
CA LYS A 199 8.38 10.64 -13.53
C LYS A 199 9.75 10.85 -14.18
N PRO A 200 9.87 11.72 -15.19
CA PRO A 200 11.15 11.96 -15.87
C PRO A 200 12.30 12.36 -14.93
N GLU A 201 12.00 13.11 -13.87
CA GLU A 201 12.95 13.56 -12.86
C GLU A 201 13.32 12.51 -11.81
N SER A 202 12.64 11.35 -11.82
CA SER A 202 12.97 10.25 -10.91
C SER A 202 14.23 9.50 -11.34
N LYS A 203 14.84 8.75 -10.41
CA LYS A 203 15.99 7.89 -10.74
C LYS A 203 15.62 6.82 -11.78
N LEU A 204 14.42 6.26 -11.70
CA LEU A 204 13.94 5.32 -12.71
C LEU A 204 13.72 6.01 -14.06
N GLY A 205 13.35 7.31 -14.08
CA GLY A 205 13.28 8.12 -15.28
C GLY A 205 14.66 8.37 -15.94
N GLU A 206 15.76 8.41 -15.14
CA GLU A 206 17.11 8.43 -15.69
C GLU A 206 17.43 7.12 -16.42
N PHE A 207 17.06 5.95 -15.87
CA PHE A 207 17.25 4.64 -16.49
C PHE A 207 16.46 4.48 -17.81
N VAL A 208 15.28 5.13 -17.90
CA VAL A 208 14.55 5.20 -19.18
C VAL A 208 15.33 6.01 -20.22
N ARG A 209 15.86 7.17 -19.82
CA ARG A 209 16.61 8.06 -20.75
C ARG A 209 17.94 7.50 -21.23
N ASP A 210 18.66 6.75 -20.39
CA ASP A 210 19.92 6.12 -20.76
C ASP A 210 19.77 4.74 -21.41
N GLY A 211 18.52 4.25 -21.55
CA GLY A 211 18.20 2.98 -22.21
C GLY A 211 18.40 1.73 -21.34
N SER A 212 18.74 1.89 -20.05
CA SER A 212 18.91 0.75 -19.12
C SER A 212 17.59 0.22 -18.55
N PHE A 213 16.48 0.89 -18.83
CA PHE A 213 15.12 0.46 -18.50
C PHE A 213 14.18 0.73 -19.68
N THR A 214 13.57 -0.31 -20.24
CA THR A 214 12.65 -0.20 -21.36
C THR A 214 11.22 -0.20 -20.88
N LEU A 215 10.49 0.89 -21.15
CA LEU A 215 9.06 0.98 -20.81
C LEU A 215 8.25 -0.03 -21.61
N GLN A 216 7.23 -0.58 -20.98
CA GLN A 216 6.19 -1.34 -21.67
C GLN A 216 5.21 -0.40 -22.38
N SER A 217 4.64 -0.86 -23.49
CA SER A 217 3.46 -0.25 -24.10
C SER A 217 2.21 -0.52 -23.25
N GLU A 218 1.12 0.16 -23.56
CA GLU A 218 -0.18 -0.08 -22.90
C GLU A 218 -0.64 -1.53 -23.09
N GLU A 219 -0.50 -2.08 -24.29
CA GLU A 219 -0.82 -3.48 -24.59
C GLU A 219 0.05 -4.46 -23.79
N GLU A 220 1.35 -4.21 -23.68
CA GLU A 220 2.27 -5.03 -22.89
C GLU A 220 1.93 -5.00 -21.38
N ILE A 221 1.47 -3.85 -20.85
CA ILE A 221 0.98 -3.74 -19.47
C ILE A 221 -0.29 -4.58 -19.26
N VAL A 222 -1.21 -4.59 -20.26
CA VAL A 222 -2.44 -5.41 -20.21
C VAL A 222 -2.10 -6.90 -20.30
N ILE A 223 -1.12 -7.28 -21.11
CA ILE A 223 -0.61 -8.66 -21.17
C ILE A 223 -0.02 -9.08 -19.81
N GLU A 224 0.78 -8.21 -19.18
CA GLU A 224 1.31 -8.46 -17.82
C GLU A 224 0.18 -8.61 -16.81
N GLN A 225 -0.84 -7.75 -16.85
CA GLN A 225 -2.02 -7.84 -15.99
C GLN A 225 -2.76 -9.17 -16.16
N LYS A 226 -2.91 -9.65 -17.40
CA LYS A 226 -3.49 -10.96 -17.69
C LYS A 226 -2.68 -12.09 -17.08
N LEU A 227 -1.37 -12.13 -17.35
CA LEU A 227 -0.45 -13.14 -16.82
C LEU A 227 -0.48 -13.16 -15.28
N PHE A 228 -0.51 -11.99 -14.66
CA PHE A 228 -0.62 -11.85 -13.22
C PHE A 228 -1.93 -12.43 -12.67
N LEU A 229 -3.08 -12.03 -13.25
CA LEU A 229 -4.39 -12.55 -12.84
C LEU A 229 -4.53 -14.05 -13.04
N GLN A 230 -3.99 -14.61 -14.12
CA GLN A 230 -4.02 -16.05 -14.38
C GLN A 230 -3.32 -16.86 -13.28
N GLN A 231 -2.23 -16.32 -12.71
CA GLN A 231 -1.40 -16.99 -11.69
C GLN A 231 -1.90 -16.78 -10.25
N LEU A 232 -2.82 -15.86 -10.01
CA LEU A 232 -3.47 -15.73 -8.71
C LEU A 232 -4.38 -16.94 -8.45
N HIS A 233 -4.33 -17.47 -7.23
CA HIS A 233 -5.28 -18.49 -6.80
C HIS A 233 -6.68 -17.90 -6.57
N GLU A 234 -7.68 -18.74 -6.47
CA GLU A 234 -8.99 -18.33 -5.97
C GLU A 234 -8.88 -18.00 -4.48
N MET A 235 -9.13 -16.76 -4.14
CA MET A 235 -9.05 -16.24 -2.75
C MET A 235 -10.10 -15.15 -2.54
N ASP A 236 -10.45 -14.87 -1.31
CA ASP A 236 -11.40 -13.80 -0.95
C ASP A 236 -10.76 -12.41 -0.94
N SER A 237 -9.90 -12.15 -1.91
CA SER A 237 -9.30 -10.83 -2.12
C SER A 237 -10.10 -10.05 -3.16
N TYR A 238 -10.31 -8.77 -2.91
CA TYR A 238 -10.89 -7.87 -3.90
C TYR A 238 -9.77 -7.23 -4.73
N TYR A 239 -9.81 -7.45 -6.05
CA TYR A 239 -8.90 -6.83 -7.00
C TYR A 239 -9.39 -5.41 -7.33
N VAL A 240 -8.60 -4.40 -6.94
CA VAL A 240 -8.94 -2.98 -7.07
C VAL A 240 -8.12 -2.35 -8.17
N ASN A 241 -8.74 -1.97 -9.28
CA ASN A 241 -8.11 -1.35 -10.45
C ASN A 241 -8.78 0.00 -10.75
N GLU A 242 -8.67 0.96 -9.83
CA GLU A 242 -9.42 2.24 -9.87
C GLU A 242 -8.52 3.47 -10.06
N HIS A 243 -7.20 3.28 -10.22
CA HIS A 243 -6.29 4.42 -10.34
C HIS A 243 -6.37 5.05 -11.73
N ILE A 244 -6.36 6.39 -11.80
CA ILE A 244 -6.55 7.15 -13.05
C ILE A 244 -5.54 6.84 -14.17
N VAL A 245 -4.36 6.32 -13.81
CA VAL A 245 -3.34 5.91 -14.78
C VAL A 245 -3.48 4.45 -15.24
N ASN A 246 -4.43 3.71 -14.68
CA ASN A 246 -4.64 2.32 -15.05
C ASN A 246 -5.45 2.20 -16.33
N LEU A 247 -5.21 1.10 -17.03
CA LEU A 247 -6.02 0.67 -18.17
C LEU A 247 -7.12 -0.28 -17.68
N LEU A 248 -8.19 -0.42 -18.47
CA LEU A 248 -9.27 -1.37 -18.23
C LEU A 248 -9.82 -1.30 -16.80
N LEU A 249 -10.32 -0.12 -16.38
CA LEU A 249 -10.81 0.12 -15.01
C LEU A 249 -11.95 -0.82 -14.61
N GLU A 250 -12.64 -1.46 -15.56
CA GLU A 250 -13.65 -2.50 -15.37
C GLU A 250 -13.07 -3.84 -14.92
N VAL A 251 -11.76 -4.09 -15.11
CA VAL A 251 -11.07 -5.29 -14.62
C VAL A 251 -10.86 -5.15 -13.11
N ARG A 252 -11.92 -5.39 -12.34
CA ARG A 252 -11.95 -5.32 -10.88
C ARG A 252 -13.02 -6.24 -10.33
N GLY A 253 -12.87 -6.73 -9.11
CA GLY A 253 -13.85 -7.63 -8.50
C GLY A 253 -13.22 -8.59 -7.51
N ASN A 254 -14.03 -9.47 -6.95
CA ASN A 254 -13.58 -10.52 -6.06
C ASN A 254 -12.94 -11.67 -6.86
N LEU A 255 -11.72 -12.06 -6.48
CA LEU A 255 -10.95 -13.08 -7.21
C LEU A 255 -11.57 -14.48 -7.17
N ARG A 256 -12.38 -14.81 -6.16
CA ARG A 256 -13.06 -16.10 -6.07
C ARG A 256 -14.20 -16.22 -7.08
N THR A 257 -14.96 -15.13 -7.24
CA THR A 257 -16.22 -15.17 -8.00
C THR A 257 -16.16 -14.51 -9.38
N GLU A 258 -15.28 -13.52 -9.57
CA GLU A 258 -15.29 -12.64 -10.73
C GLU A 258 -14.00 -12.73 -11.59
N LYS A 259 -13.01 -13.54 -11.19
CA LYS A 259 -11.71 -13.66 -11.88
C LYS A 259 -11.87 -14.01 -13.36
N GLN A 260 -12.78 -14.92 -13.72
CA GLN A 260 -12.99 -15.33 -15.11
C GLN A 260 -13.59 -14.22 -15.98
N GLU A 261 -14.47 -13.41 -15.39
CA GLU A 261 -15.04 -12.24 -16.08
C GLU A 261 -13.96 -11.17 -16.31
N MET A 262 -13.09 -10.93 -15.33
CA MET A 262 -11.93 -10.03 -15.47
C MET A 262 -11.00 -10.50 -16.60
N LEU A 263 -10.65 -11.78 -16.67
CA LEU A 263 -9.83 -12.34 -17.73
C LEU A 263 -10.50 -12.23 -19.11
N SER A 264 -11.82 -12.52 -19.18
CA SER A 264 -12.59 -12.37 -20.42
C SER A 264 -12.65 -10.92 -20.91
N THR A 265 -12.67 -9.95 -19.99
CA THR A 265 -12.63 -8.52 -20.32
C THR A 265 -11.27 -8.14 -20.93
N ILE A 266 -10.18 -8.64 -20.36
CA ILE A 266 -8.83 -8.44 -20.92
C ILE A 266 -8.69 -9.10 -22.28
N ASP A 267 -9.22 -10.33 -22.48
CA ASP A 267 -9.16 -11.05 -23.74
C ASP A 267 -9.90 -10.34 -24.89
N ARG A 268 -10.94 -9.58 -24.56
CA ARG A 268 -11.65 -8.76 -25.57
C ARG A 268 -10.89 -7.50 -25.98
N PHE A 269 -10.01 -7.03 -25.14
CA PHE A 269 -9.15 -5.87 -25.41
C PHE A 269 -7.94 -6.25 -26.25
N LEU A 270 -7.30 -7.40 -25.96
CA LEU A 270 -6.14 -7.93 -26.68
C LEU A 270 -6.58 -8.57 -28.02
#